data_cee405f295d4f2d39afd32bed8f082c2
#
_entry.id   cee405f295d4f2d39afd32bed8f082c2
#
_cell.length_a   1.000
_cell.length_b   1.000
_cell.length_c   1.000
_cell.angle_alpha   90.00
_cell.angle_beta   90.00
_cell.angle_gamma   90.00
#
_symmetry.space_group_name_H-M   'P 1'
#
loop_
_entity.id
_entity.type
_entity.pdbx_description
1 polymer ?
#
loop_
_entity_poly.entity_id
_entity_poly.type
_entity_poly.pdbx_seq_one_letter_code
_entity_poly.pdbx_strand_id
1 'polypeptide(L)'
;MKRLALFLLLIAVAAAALGGWLYLGANRPFKGYDAAEQFVEIPQGSGTAAIGKRLADAGVVRDEVSFKAALWLGGNARRLQAGEYRFDHAMTPRQVADKIARGDVYVRPITFPEGLTAKQMAAVYESKEFGPAKEFLDATRDAALVSAIDPDAKDLEGYLFPDTYKLPRHSTAEQLVGRMVTSFMKALTPDLIAQADARGMTVRQLVTLASIVEKETGNPAERPLVAAVYANRLKIGMGLQCDPTVIYALERAGRYTGNLTRDDLHFDSPYNTYRYAGLPPGPIASPGRASLEAAMNPANVSYLYFVSKNDGSHAFASTLDEHNRNVQEYQVKYFREKRLAGQR
;
A
#
# COMPACT_ATOMS: atom_id res chain seq x y z
N MET A 1 41.60 -63.28 -1.92
CA MET A 1 41.98 -61.85 -1.85
C MET A 1 41.77 -61.17 -3.19
N LYS A 2 42.30 -61.60 -4.32
CA LYS A 2 42.15 -60.92 -5.67
C LYS A 2 40.68 -60.73 -6.11
N ARG A 3 39.79 -61.75 -5.94
CA ARG A 3 38.36 -61.66 -6.31
C ARG A 3 37.58 -60.66 -5.43
N LEU A 4 37.89 -60.56 -4.11
CA LEU A 4 37.30 -59.57 -3.24
C LEU A 4 37.75 -58.14 -3.59
N ALA A 5 39.04 -57.95 -3.88
CA ALA A 5 39.56 -56.66 -4.31
C ALA A 5 38.93 -56.19 -5.63
N LEU A 6 38.76 -57.12 -6.62
CA LEU A 6 38.06 -56.80 -7.86
C LEU A 6 36.62 -56.43 -7.65
N PHE A 7 35.88 -57.11 -6.75
CA PHE A 7 34.50 -56.81 -6.41
C PHE A 7 34.36 -55.43 -5.74
N LEU A 8 35.26 -55.11 -4.79
CA LEU A 8 35.28 -53.78 -4.14
C LEU A 8 35.61 -52.66 -5.16
N LEU A 9 36.53 -52.92 -6.11
CA LEU A 9 36.86 -51.97 -7.16
C LEU A 9 35.66 -51.73 -8.09
N LEU A 10 34.93 -52.75 -8.46
CA LEU A 10 33.69 -52.60 -9.28
C LEU A 10 32.62 -51.80 -8.56
N ILE A 11 32.41 -52.03 -7.27
CA ILE A 11 31.50 -51.20 -6.44
C ILE A 11 31.96 -49.76 -6.40
N ALA A 12 33.25 -49.49 -6.21
CA ALA A 12 33.78 -48.13 -6.15
C ALA A 12 33.59 -47.40 -7.50
N VAL A 13 33.86 -48.10 -8.61
CA VAL A 13 33.62 -47.54 -9.97
C VAL A 13 32.15 -47.28 -10.24
N ALA A 14 31.26 -48.21 -9.85
CA ALA A 14 29.81 -48.01 -10.00
C ALA A 14 29.31 -46.83 -9.15
N ALA A 15 29.81 -46.74 -7.90
CA ALA A 15 29.47 -45.61 -6.99
C ALA A 15 29.99 -44.26 -7.55
N ALA A 16 31.21 -44.23 -8.10
CA ALA A 16 31.77 -43.04 -8.71
C ALA A 16 30.98 -42.63 -9.99
N ALA A 17 30.60 -43.61 -10.81
CA ALA A 17 29.77 -43.36 -11.99
C ALA A 17 28.37 -42.81 -11.63
N LEU A 18 27.73 -43.41 -10.62
CA LEU A 18 26.43 -42.93 -10.10
C LEU A 18 26.55 -41.53 -9.49
N GLY A 19 27.59 -41.30 -8.69
CA GLY A 19 27.88 -39.99 -8.11
C GLY A 19 28.14 -38.93 -9.16
N GLY A 20 28.92 -39.25 -10.18
CA GLY A 20 29.16 -38.37 -11.32
C GLY A 20 27.88 -38.06 -12.11
N TRP A 21 27.04 -39.08 -12.34
CA TRP A 21 25.75 -38.90 -13.02
C TRP A 21 24.80 -38.00 -12.23
N LEU A 22 24.68 -38.22 -10.91
CA LEU A 22 23.88 -37.39 -10.03
C LEU A 22 24.39 -35.93 -9.96
N TYR A 23 25.73 -35.76 -9.90
CA TYR A 23 26.35 -34.44 -9.88
C TYR A 23 26.09 -33.68 -11.18
N LEU A 24 26.28 -34.33 -12.33
CA LEU A 24 25.99 -33.73 -13.65
C LEU A 24 24.50 -33.41 -13.80
N GLY A 25 23.61 -34.30 -13.34
CA GLY A 25 22.19 -34.10 -13.34
C GLY A 25 21.77 -32.88 -12.51
N ALA A 26 22.36 -32.69 -11.30
CA ALA A 26 22.09 -31.57 -10.42
C ALA A 26 22.62 -30.21 -10.94
N ASN A 27 23.62 -30.21 -11.82
CA ASN A 27 24.29 -29.00 -12.31
C ASN A 27 24.04 -28.70 -13.79
N ARG A 28 23.26 -29.52 -14.51
CA ARG A 28 22.94 -29.27 -15.94
C ARG A 28 21.68 -28.39 -16.03
N PRO A 29 21.78 -27.22 -16.69
CA PRO A 29 20.59 -26.38 -16.91
C PRO A 29 19.53 -27.10 -17.73
N PHE A 30 18.24 -26.84 -17.37
CA PHE A 30 17.09 -27.42 -18.06
C PHE A 30 15.98 -26.41 -18.20
N LYS A 31 15.26 -26.42 -19.32
CA LYS A 31 14.02 -25.72 -19.60
C LYS A 31 13.19 -26.63 -20.48
N GLY A 32 12.14 -27.22 -19.92
CA GLY A 32 11.22 -28.14 -20.60
C GLY A 32 9.85 -27.56 -20.88
N TYR A 33 9.69 -26.23 -20.75
CA TYR A 33 8.46 -25.49 -21.07
C TYR A 33 8.72 -24.49 -22.20
N ASP A 34 7.72 -24.30 -23.09
CA ASP A 34 7.82 -23.42 -24.26
C ASP A 34 7.48 -21.96 -23.95
N ALA A 35 6.71 -21.72 -22.89
CA ALA A 35 6.31 -20.38 -22.48
C ALA A 35 7.53 -19.49 -22.13
N ALA A 36 7.39 -18.16 -22.27
CA ALA A 36 8.40 -17.22 -21.83
C ALA A 36 8.66 -17.35 -20.32
N GLU A 37 7.61 -17.57 -19.55
CA GLU A 37 7.64 -17.72 -18.10
C GLU A 37 6.81 -18.94 -17.67
N GLN A 38 7.31 -19.68 -16.68
CA GLN A 38 6.61 -20.79 -16.05
C GLN A 38 6.42 -20.48 -14.58
N PHE A 39 5.19 -20.65 -14.09
CA PHE A 39 4.86 -20.47 -12.68
C PHE A 39 4.59 -21.82 -12.04
N VAL A 40 5.19 -22.04 -10.87
CA VAL A 40 4.99 -23.26 -10.08
C VAL A 40 4.60 -22.89 -8.66
N GLU A 41 3.41 -23.28 -8.25
CA GLU A 41 2.94 -23.12 -6.88
C GLU A 41 3.41 -24.28 -6.02
N ILE A 42 4.04 -23.98 -4.90
CA ILE A 42 4.45 -24.92 -3.86
C ILE A 42 3.54 -24.69 -2.63
N PRO A 43 2.54 -25.55 -2.40
CA PRO A 43 1.65 -25.44 -1.24
C PRO A 43 2.40 -25.58 0.08
N GLN A 44 1.86 -24.93 1.13
CA GLN A 44 2.40 -25.08 2.47
C GLN A 44 2.36 -26.54 2.94
N GLY A 45 3.43 -27.01 3.58
CA GLY A 45 3.54 -28.40 4.04
C GLY A 45 3.93 -29.41 2.96
N SER A 46 4.25 -28.98 1.72
CA SER A 46 4.70 -29.90 0.67
C SER A 46 6.04 -30.53 1.02
N GLY A 47 6.10 -31.86 0.96
CA GLY A 47 7.37 -32.60 1.10
C GLY A 47 8.25 -32.47 -0.15
N THR A 48 9.57 -32.75 0.01
CA THR A 48 10.57 -32.63 -1.07
C THR A 48 10.24 -33.43 -2.32
N ALA A 49 9.61 -34.61 -2.17
CA ALA A 49 9.19 -35.43 -3.31
C ALA A 49 8.05 -34.79 -4.09
N ALA A 50 7.03 -34.24 -3.39
CA ALA A 50 5.91 -33.53 -4.01
C ALA A 50 6.38 -32.27 -4.74
N ILE A 51 7.33 -31.53 -4.15
CA ILE A 51 7.93 -30.36 -4.79
C ILE A 51 8.68 -30.76 -6.06
N GLY A 52 9.54 -31.78 -5.97
CA GLY A 52 10.31 -32.30 -7.12
C GLY A 52 9.40 -32.73 -8.26
N LYS A 53 8.32 -33.47 -7.94
CA LYS A 53 7.33 -33.87 -8.93
C LYS A 53 6.68 -32.67 -9.64
N ARG A 54 6.20 -31.67 -8.87
CA ARG A 54 5.58 -30.44 -9.43
C ARG A 54 6.53 -29.70 -10.36
N LEU A 55 7.82 -29.57 -9.98
CA LEU A 55 8.83 -28.92 -10.79
C LEU A 55 9.13 -29.69 -12.07
N ALA A 56 9.13 -31.03 -12.01
CA ALA A 56 9.31 -31.90 -13.18
C ALA A 56 8.09 -31.84 -14.10
N ASP A 57 6.87 -31.96 -13.56
CA ASP A 57 5.62 -31.85 -14.31
C ASP A 57 5.49 -30.49 -15.01
N ALA A 58 6.01 -29.43 -14.40
CA ALA A 58 6.05 -28.06 -14.96
C ALA A 58 7.22 -27.82 -15.92
N GLY A 59 8.08 -28.81 -16.17
CA GLY A 59 9.25 -28.67 -17.06
C GLY A 59 10.35 -27.75 -16.54
N VAL A 60 10.37 -27.44 -15.23
CA VAL A 60 11.40 -26.59 -14.61
C VAL A 60 12.67 -27.38 -14.31
N VAL A 61 12.51 -28.65 -13.92
CA VAL A 61 13.61 -29.62 -13.79
C VAL A 61 13.32 -30.82 -14.69
N ARG A 62 14.36 -31.55 -15.10
CA ARG A 62 14.21 -32.72 -15.98
C ARG A 62 13.42 -33.85 -15.32
N ASP A 63 13.70 -34.10 -14.06
CA ASP A 63 13.12 -35.18 -13.25
C ASP A 63 13.31 -34.92 -11.75
N GLU A 64 12.57 -35.66 -10.94
CA GLU A 64 12.62 -35.57 -9.48
C GLU A 64 13.98 -35.96 -8.89
N VAL A 65 14.69 -36.89 -9.55
CA VAL A 65 15.95 -37.45 -9.03
C VAL A 65 17.03 -36.37 -9.05
N SER A 66 17.14 -35.62 -10.16
CA SER A 66 18.10 -34.52 -10.32
C SER A 66 17.83 -33.40 -9.29
N PHE A 67 16.54 -33.09 -9.00
CA PHE A 67 16.18 -32.13 -7.96
C PHE A 67 16.53 -32.62 -6.54
N LYS A 68 16.23 -33.88 -6.23
CA LYS A 68 16.59 -34.49 -4.92
C LYS A 68 18.11 -34.55 -4.72
N ALA A 69 18.85 -34.89 -5.79
CA ALA A 69 20.33 -34.87 -5.77
C ALA A 69 20.84 -33.44 -5.48
N ALA A 70 20.25 -32.43 -6.13
CA ALA A 70 20.61 -31.03 -5.89
C ALA A 70 20.36 -30.57 -4.47
N LEU A 71 19.22 -30.97 -3.87
CA LEU A 71 18.90 -30.70 -2.47
C LEU A 71 19.89 -31.34 -1.52
N TRP A 72 20.25 -32.60 -1.77
CA TRP A 72 21.22 -33.33 -0.94
C TRP A 72 22.61 -32.69 -1.00
N LEU A 73 23.09 -32.38 -2.22
CA LEU A 73 24.38 -31.71 -2.43
C LEU A 73 24.42 -30.29 -1.86
N GLY A 74 23.31 -29.57 -1.88
CA GLY A 74 23.20 -28.18 -1.40
C GLY A 74 22.83 -28.06 0.10
N GLY A 75 22.43 -29.14 0.80
CA GLY A 75 21.99 -29.11 2.17
C GLY A 75 20.66 -28.37 2.40
N ASN A 76 19.88 -28.11 1.37
CA ASN A 76 18.70 -27.23 1.38
C ASN A 76 17.37 -27.94 1.65
N ALA A 77 17.36 -29.27 1.85
CA ALA A 77 16.15 -30.08 1.93
C ALA A 77 15.13 -29.65 3.01
N ARG A 78 15.60 -29.03 4.10
CA ARG A 78 14.77 -28.56 5.23
C ARG A 78 14.42 -27.07 5.15
N ARG A 79 14.83 -26.36 4.12
CA ARG A 79 14.70 -24.90 4.01
C ARG A 79 13.74 -24.45 2.90
N LEU A 80 13.11 -25.41 2.20
CA LEU A 80 12.20 -25.11 1.11
C LEU A 80 10.97 -24.34 1.62
N GLN A 81 10.63 -23.26 0.96
CA GLN A 81 9.54 -22.38 1.33
C GLN A 81 8.35 -22.54 0.37
N ALA A 82 7.14 -22.48 0.92
CA ALA A 82 5.91 -22.47 0.15
C ALA A 82 5.73 -21.13 -0.56
N GLY A 83 5.02 -21.13 -1.68
CA GLY A 83 4.73 -19.94 -2.49
C GLY A 83 4.71 -20.25 -3.97
N GLU A 84 4.40 -19.24 -4.79
CA GLU A 84 4.47 -19.33 -6.25
C GLU A 84 5.85 -18.83 -6.72
N TYR A 85 6.49 -19.63 -7.55
CA TYR A 85 7.83 -19.32 -8.09
C TYR A 85 7.75 -19.13 -9.60
N ARG A 86 8.40 -18.06 -10.09
CA ARG A 86 8.54 -17.78 -11.52
C ARG A 86 9.88 -18.30 -12.03
N PHE A 87 9.83 -18.97 -13.17
CA PHE A 87 10.98 -19.47 -13.93
C PHE A 87 10.87 -18.92 -15.36
N ASP A 88 11.86 -18.15 -15.81
CA ASP A 88 11.87 -17.44 -17.08
C ASP A 88 13.05 -17.83 -17.99
N HIS A 89 13.97 -18.65 -17.49
CA HIS A 89 15.14 -19.15 -18.24
C HIS A 89 15.54 -20.55 -17.79
N ALA A 90 16.46 -21.19 -18.54
CA ALA A 90 17.01 -22.48 -18.15
C ALA A 90 17.81 -22.36 -16.84
N MET A 91 17.45 -23.16 -15.83
CA MET A 91 18.12 -23.21 -14.54
C MET A 91 18.65 -24.62 -14.25
N THR A 92 19.74 -24.72 -13.49
CA THR A 92 20.14 -26.00 -12.92
C THR A 92 19.22 -26.41 -11.78
N PRO A 93 18.99 -27.71 -11.51
CA PRO A 93 18.23 -28.16 -10.35
C PRO A 93 18.75 -27.57 -9.04
N ARG A 94 20.06 -27.30 -8.94
CA ARG A 94 20.65 -26.62 -7.78
C ARG A 94 20.20 -25.18 -7.65
N GLN A 95 20.21 -24.41 -8.74
CA GLN A 95 19.69 -23.03 -8.75
C GLN A 95 18.21 -22.98 -8.40
N VAL A 96 17.40 -23.93 -8.92
CA VAL A 96 15.98 -24.06 -8.57
C VAL A 96 15.81 -24.34 -7.09
N ALA A 97 16.57 -25.30 -6.53
CA ALA A 97 16.55 -25.63 -5.10
C ALA A 97 16.94 -24.43 -4.22
N ASP A 98 17.99 -23.70 -4.61
CA ASP A 98 18.46 -22.50 -3.91
C ASP A 98 17.42 -21.35 -3.97
N LYS A 99 16.76 -21.17 -5.13
CA LYS A 99 15.68 -20.18 -5.29
C LYS A 99 14.53 -20.46 -4.31
N ILE A 100 14.09 -21.71 -4.24
CA ILE A 100 13.00 -22.14 -3.34
C ILE A 100 13.44 -22.06 -1.87
N ALA A 101 14.68 -22.43 -1.55
CA ALA A 101 15.20 -22.36 -0.19
C ALA A 101 15.38 -20.93 0.34
N ARG A 102 15.66 -19.95 -0.54
CA ARG A 102 15.69 -18.55 -0.18
C ARG A 102 14.29 -17.91 -0.07
N GLY A 103 13.23 -18.61 -0.52
CA GLY A 103 11.89 -18.04 -0.56
C GLY A 103 11.74 -16.92 -1.58
N ASP A 104 12.46 -17.00 -2.72
CA ASP A 104 12.37 -16.04 -3.83
C ASP A 104 11.05 -16.25 -4.59
N VAL A 105 9.94 -16.01 -3.87
CA VAL A 105 8.57 -16.15 -4.35
C VAL A 105 8.20 -15.01 -5.29
N TYR A 106 7.41 -15.33 -6.30
CA TYR A 106 6.88 -14.32 -7.20
C TYR A 106 5.79 -13.51 -6.51
N VAL A 107 5.96 -12.20 -6.51
CA VAL A 107 4.96 -11.26 -6.01
C VAL A 107 4.79 -10.09 -6.98
N ARG A 108 3.59 -9.57 -7.08
CA ARG A 108 3.25 -8.37 -7.84
C ARG A 108 3.14 -7.19 -6.88
N PRO A 109 3.93 -6.12 -7.06
CA PRO A 109 3.79 -4.92 -6.24
C PRO A 109 2.62 -4.07 -6.74
N ILE A 110 1.87 -3.50 -5.79
CA ILE A 110 0.88 -2.45 -6.03
C ILE A 110 1.10 -1.33 -5.01
N THR A 111 1.22 -0.09 -5.49
CA THR A 111 1.48 1.09 -4.66
C THR A 111 0.25 1.98 -4.61
N PHE A 112 -0.15 2.36 -3.40
CA PHE A 112 -1.20 3.34 -3.15
C PHE A 112 -0.56 4.57 -2.50
N PRO A 113 -0.50 5.71 -3.21
CA PRO A 113 -0.07 6.98 -2.64
C PRO A 113 -0.96 7.43 -1.47
N GLU A 114 -0.41 8.27 -0.61
CA GLU A 114 -1.16 8.95 0.46
C GLU A 114 -2.27 9.84 -0.15
N GLY A 115 -3.34 10.06 0.59
CA GLY A 115 -4.42 10.95 0.21
C GLY A 115 -5.40 10.41 -0.85
N LEU A 116 -5.34 9.13 -1.21
CA LEU A 116 -6.34 8.51 -2.08
C LEU A 116 -7.61 8.17 -1.30
N THR A 117 -8.77 8.32 -1.95
CA THR A 117 -10.03 7.75 -1.50
C THR A 117 -10.10 6.26 -1.82
N ALA A 118 -10.97 5.49 -1.16
CA ALA A 118 -11.21 4.10 -1.48
C ALA A 118 -11.60 3.89 -2.95
N LYS A 119 -12.36 4.82 -3.54
CA LYS A 119 -12.73 4.82 -4.97
C LYS A 119 -11.51 5.00 -5.87
N GLN A 120 -10.60 5.91 -5.52
CA GLN A 120 -9.36 6.13 -6.27
C GLN A 120 -8.40 4.94 -6.14
N MET A 121 -8.33 4.32 -4.97
CA MET A 121 -7.58 3.07 -4.76
C MET A 121 -8.14 1.91 -5.60
N ALA A 122 -9.46 1.79 -5.70
CA ALA A 122 -10.10 0.80 -6.58
C ALA A 122 -9.71 0.98 -8.05
N ALA A 123 -9.62 2.23 -8.53
CA ALA A 123 -9.15 2.52 -9.88
C ALA A 123 -7.66 2.14 -10.07
N VAL A 124 -6.82 2.34 -9.05
CA VAL A 124 -5.42 1.86 -9.06
C VAL A 124 -5.38 0.35 -9.13
N TYR A 125 -6.18 -0.36 -8.32
CA TYR A 125 -6.28 -1.82 -8.29
C TYR A 125 -6.61 -2.39 -9.68
N GLU A 126 -7.62 -1.82 -10.36
CA GLU A 126 -8.03 -2.22 -11.70
C GLU A 126 -6.96 -1.87 -12.75
N SER A 127 -6.39 -0.66 -12.73
CA SER A 127 -5.36 -0.21 -13.66
C SER A 127 -4.07 -1.03 -13.60
N LYS A 128 -3.81 -1.69 -12.46
CA LYS A 128 -2.69 -2.62 -12.24
C LYS A 128 -3.06 -4.08 -12.50
N GLU A 129 -4.24 -4.33 -13.07
CA GLU A 129 -4.71 -5.66 -13.47
C GLU A 129 -4.74 -6.68 -12.31
N PHE A 130 -5.08 -6.23 -11.10
CA PHE A 130 -5.30 -7.12 -9.96
C PHE A 130 -6.72 -7.68 -9.94
N GLY A 131 -7.69 -6.97 -10.53
CA GLY A 131 -9.09 -7.35 -10.66
C GLY A 131 -9.97 -6.12 -10.94
N PRO A 132 -11.30 -6.29 -11.07
CA PRO A 132 -12.23 -5.19 -11.26
C PRO A 132 -12.27 -4.24 -10.06
N ALA A 133 -12.38 -2.93 -10.32
CA ALA A 133 -12.51 -1.91 -9.27
C ALA A 133 -13.67 -2.22 -8.30
N LYS A 134 -14.74 -2.84 -8.82
CA LYS A 134 -15.90 -3.24 -8.01
C LYS A 134 -15.55 -4.23 -6.89
N GLU A 135 -14.69 -5.21 -7.15
CA GLU A 135 -14.27 -6.19 -6.13
C GLU A 135 -13.54 -5.51 -4.97
N PHE A 136 -12.64 -4.58 -5.30
CA PHE A 136 -11.95 -3.79 -4.28
C PHE A 136 -12.94 -2.94 -3.46
N LEU A 137 -13.88 -2.24 -4.11
CA LEU A 137 -14.89 -1.44 -3.42
C LEU A 137 -15.83 -2.29 -2.56
N ASP A 138 -16.20 -3.47 -3.01
CA ASP A 138 -17.03 -4.38 -2.20
C ASP A 138 -16.27 -4.85 -0.96
N ALA A 139 -14.97 -5.16 -1.07
CA ALA A 139 -14.13 -5.51 0.07
C ALA A 139 -13.98 -4.35 1.08
N THR A 140 -14.00 -3.08 0.62
CA THR A 140 -13.92 -1.92 1.53
C THR A 140 -15.18 -1.66 2.34
N ARG A 141 -16.28 -2.37 2.08
CA ARG A 141 -17.53 -2.28 2.87
C ARG A 141 -17.50 -3.10 4.16
N ASP A 142 -16.51 -3.96 4.32
CA ASP A 142 -16.35 -4.78 5.53
C ASP A 142 -15.80 -3.96 6.70
N ALA A 143 -16.65 -3.09 7.26
CA ALA A 143 -16.31 -2.25 8.41
C ALA A 143 -15.97 -3.06 9.68
N ALA A 144 -16.28 -4.36 9.73
CA ALA A 144 -15.94 -5.22 10.87
C ALA A 144 -14.43 -5.27 11.12
N LEU A 145 -13.61 -5.08 10.07
CA LEU A 145 -12.14 -5.06 10.18
C LEU A 145 -11.60 -3.93 11.09
N VAL A 146 -12.37 -2.88 11.33
CA VAL A 146 -11.99 -1.73 12.19
C VAL A 146 -12.90 -1.56 13.40
N SER A 147 -13.85 -2.46 13.63
CA SER A 147 -14.86 -2.35 14.69
C SER A 147 -14.26 -2.22 16.09
N ALA A 148 -13.07 -2.74 16.32
CA ALA A 148 -12.37 -2.62 17.62
C ALA A 148 -11.91 -1.19 17.94
N ILE A 149 -11.69 -0.34 16.92
CA ILE A 149 -11.21 1.04 17.07
C ILE A 149 -12.25 2.07 16.63
N ASP A 150 -13.19 1.67 15.81
CA ASP A 150 -14.30 2.49 15.31
C ASP A 150 -15.55 1.63 15.11
N PRO A 151 -16.35 1.40 16.17
CA PRO A 151 -17.53 0.53 16.12
C PRO A 151 -18.65 1.08 15.24
N ASP A 152 -18.64 2.37 14.95
CA ASP A 152 -19.65 3.02 14.11
C ASP A 152 -19.23 3.15 12.64
N ALA A 153 -18.07 2.66 12.24
CA ALA A 153 -17.61 2.70 10.85
C ALA A 153 -18.65 2.10 9.90
N LYS A 154 -18.86 2.75 8.76
CA LYS A 154 -19.81 2.26 7.72
C LYS A 154 -19.08 1.59 6.57
N ASP A 155 -17.83 1.94 6.38
CA ASP A 155 -16.91 1.43 5.39
C ASP A 155 -15.47 1.66 5.87
N LEU A 156 -14.50 1.32 5.04
CA LEU A 156 -13.07 1.45 5.35
C LEU A 156 -12.43 2.73 4.79
N GLU A 157 -13.22 3.75 4.41
CA GLU A 157 -12.64 5.03 3.98
C GLU A 157 -11.76 5.62 5.09
N GLY A 158 -10.52 5.98 4.76
CA GLY A 158 -9.52 6.47 5.71
C GLY A 158 -8.73 5.40 6.47
N TYR A 159 -9.17 4.13 6.43
CA TYR A 159 -8.53 3.02 7.15
C TYR A 159 -7.67 2.11 6.26
N LEU A 160 -7.56 2.44 4.97
CA LEU A 160 -6.73 1.73 4.00
C LEU A 160 -5.35 2.38 3.96
N PHE A 161 -4.37 1.85 4.68
CA PHE A 161 -3.06 2.51 4.80
C PHE A 161 -2.35 2.60 3.45
N PRO A 162 -1.87 3.80 3.04
CA PRO A 162 -1.09 3.98 1.82
C PRO A 162 0.30 3.35 1.97
N ASP A 163 0.65 2.43 1.05
CA ASP A 163 1.95 1.73 1.03
C ASP A 163 2.12 0.99 -0.30
N THR A 164 3.27 0.34 -0.48
CA THR A 164 3.51 -0.64 -1.54
C THR A 164 3.30 -2.06 -1.04
N TYR A 165 2.25 -2.71 -1.51
CA TYR A 165 1.90 -4.08 -1.12
C TYR A 165 2.43 -5.08 -2.14
N LYS A 166 3.21 -6.05 -1.67
CA LYS A 166 3.70 -7.19 -2.46
C LYS A 166 2.73 -8.36 -2.29
N LEU A 167 2.03 -8.71 -3.35
CA LEU A 167 0.95 -9.70 -3.33
C LEU A 167 1.30 -10.91 -4.20
N PRO A 168 0.98 -12.14 -3.77
CA PRO A 168 0.91 -13.30 -4.66
C PRO A 168 0.02 -12.99 -5.88
N ARG A 169 0.27 -13.66 -7.01
CA ARG A 169 -0.41 -13.39 -8.28
C ARG A 169 -1.94 -13.53 -8.22
N HIS A 170 -2.43 -14.46 -7.40
CA HIS A 170 -3.85 -14.77 -7.23
C HIS A 170 -4.44 -14.21 -5.92
N SER A 171 -3.87 -13.11 -5.40
CA SER A 171 -4.44 -12.46 -4.21
C SER A 171 -5.77 -11.81 -4.54
N THR A 172 -6.76 -12.00 -3.66
CA THR A 172 -8.08 -11.37 -3.78
C THR A 172 -8.07 -9.92 -3.26
N ALA A 173 -9.12 -9.16 -3.60
CA ALA A 173 -9.31 -7.81 -3.09
C ALA A 173 -9.42 -7.78 -1.56
N GLU A 174 -10.13 -8.75 -0.96
CA GLU A 174 -10.29 -8.86 0.50
C GLU A 174 -8.94 -9.09 1.19
N GLN A 175 -8.06 -9.92 0.61
CA GLN A 175 -6.73 -10.14 1.14
C GLN A 175 -5.87 -8.87 1.11
N LEU A 176 -5.95 -8.09 0.04
CA LEU A 176 -5.27 -6.80 -0.05
C LEU A 176 -5.84 -5.81 0.96
N VAL A 177 -7.15 -5.62 0.99
CA VAL A 177 -7.84 -4.71 1.92
C VAL A 177 -7.52 -5.09 3.37
N GLY A 178 -7.57 -6.37 3.73
CA GLY A 178 -7.18 -6.84 5.06
C GLY A 178 -5.73 -6.51 5.42
N ARG A 179 -4.78 -6.58 4.46
CA ARG A 179 -3.38 -6.15 4.66
C ARG A 179 -3.29 -4.64 4.83
N MET A 180 -4.05 -3.85 4.06
CA MET A 180 -4.07 -2.39 4.17
C MET A 180 -4.57 -1.94 5.54
N VAL A 181 -5.66 -2.54 6.04
CA VAL A 181 -6.16 -2.31 7.41
C VAL A 181 -5.15 -2.75 8.46
N THR A 182 -4.51 -3.91 8.28
CA THR A 182 -3.44 -4.36 9.21
C THR A 182 -2.28 -3.36 9.26
N SER A 183 -1.89 -2.78 8.13
CA SER A 183 -0.86 -1.74 8.08
C SER A 183 -1.34 -0.45 8.75
N PHE A 184 -2.61 -0.07 8.57
CA PHE A 184 -3.22 1.06 9.27
C PHE A 184 -3.18 0.87 10.79
N MET A 185 -3.57 -0.32 11.29
CA MET A 185 -3.53 -0.63 12.72
C MET A 185 -2.11 -0.53 13.32
N LYS A 186 -1.08 -0.84 12.52
CA LYS A 186 0.32 -0.64 12.93
C LYS A 186 0.74 0.84 12.91
N ALA A 187 0.19 1.64 11.99
CA ALA A 187 0.46 3.06 11.91
C ALA A 187 -0.25 3.85 13.02
N LEU A 188 -1.44 3.40 13.42
CA LEU A 188 -2.20 3.93 14.55
C LEU A 188 -1.60 3.41 15.87
N THR A 189 -0.53 4.06 16.31
CA THR A 189 0.18 3.65 17.54
C THR A 189 -0.66 3.87 18.80
N PRO A 190 -0.42 3.10 19.89
CA PRO A 190 -1.07 3.35 21.18
C PRO A 190 -0.91 4.77 21.68
N ASP A 191 0.23 5.42 21.39
CA ASP A 191 0.49 6.81 21.75
C ASP A 191 -0.44 7.78 21.01
N LEU A 192 -0.68 7.59 19.70
CA LEU A 192 -1.63 8.39 18.94
C LEU A 192 -3.07 8.24 19.47
N ILE A 193 -3.47 7.02 19.84
CA ILE A 193 -4.78 6.77 20.46
C ILE A 193 -4.89 7.50 21.80
N ALA A 194 -3.88 7.38 22.67
CA ALA A 194 -3.87 8.06 23.96
C ALA A 194 -3.90 9.60 23.82
N GLN A 195 -3.22 10.14 22.81
CA GLN A 195 -3.28 11.58 22.51
C GLN A 195 -4.66 12.03 22.00
N ALA A 196 -5.36 11.21 21.23
CA ALA A 196 -6.73 11.47 20.80
C ALA A 196 -7.68 11.45 21.99
N ASP A 197 -7.60 10.41 22.83
CA ASP A 197 -8.42 10.26 24.04
C ASP A 197 -8.22 11.45 25.01
N ALA A 198 -6.98 11.90 25.21
CA ALA A 198 -6.65 13.06 26.03
C ALA A 198 -7.28 14.38 25.52
N ARG A 199 -7.66 14.42 24.23
CA ARG A 199 -8.38 15.54 23.60
C ARG A 199 -9.87 15.32 23.47
N GLY A 200 -10.40 14.22 24.00
CA GLY A 200 -11.79 13.81 23.87
C GLY A 200 -12.19 13.46 22.43
N MET A 201 -11.24 13.03 21.61
CA MET A 201 -11.45 12.64 20.22
C MET A 201 -11.51 11.13 20.07
N THR A 202 -12.47 10.63 19.31
CA THR A 202 -12.50 9.23 18.88
C THR A 202 -11.42 8.97 17.81
N VAL A 203 -11.08 7.69 17.59
CA VAL A 203 -10.19 7.31 16.48
C VAL A 203 -10.72 7.79 15.13
N ARG A 204 -12.06 7.71 14.92
CA ARG A 204 -12.69 8.26 13.71
C ARG A 204 -12.38 9.74 13.52
N GLN A 205 -12.52 10.55 14.58
CA GLN A 205 -12.24 11.98 14.52
C GLN A 205 -10.77 12.28 14.27
N LEU A 206 -9.85 11.49 14.88
CA LEU A 206 -8.43 11.56 14.59
C LEU A 206 -8.15 11.31 13.10
N VAL A 207 -8.66 10.20 12.56
CA VAL A 207 -8.43 9.82 11.16
C VAL A 207 -9.09 10.82 10.20
N THR A 208 -10.27 11.34 10.57
CA THR A 208 -10.96 12.39 9.80
C THR A 208 -10.11 13.65 9.72
N LEU A 209 -9.61 14.15 10.86
CA LEU A 209 -8.73 15.32 10.87
C LEU A 209 -7.43 15.07 10.08
N ALA A 210 -6.81 13.91 10.26
CA ALA A 210 -5.62 13.53 9.53
C ALA A 210 -5.85 13.46 8.00
N SER A 211 -7.02 12.96 7.57
CA SER A 211 -7.38 12.92 6.14
C SER A 211 -7.58 14.31 5.53
N ILE A 212 -8.07 15.26 6.31
CA ILE A 212 -8.19 16.66 5.92
C ILE A 212 -6.79 17.28 5.77
N VAL A 213 -5.94 17.13 6.78
CA VAL A 213 -4.54 17.62 6.74
C VAL A 213 -3.77 17.03 5.54
N GLU A 214 -3.97 15.74 5.25
CA GLU A 214 -3.35 15.06 4.11
C GLU A 214 -3.74 15.69 2.77
N LYS A 215 -5.00 16.11 2.63
CA LYS A 215 -5.52 16.68 1.38
C LYS A 215 -5.15 18.16 1.19
N GLU A 216 -4.78 18.87 2.25
CA GLU A 216 -4.51 20.31 2.20
C GLU A 216 -3.07 20.65 1.83
N THR A 217 -2.10 19.85 2.23
CA THR A 217 -0.71 20.18 1.94
C THR A 217 0.13 18.95 1.59
N GLY A 218 0.85 19.05 0.49
CA GLY A 218 1.92 18.10 0.12
C GLY A 218 3.26 18.43 0.80
N ASN A 219 3.37 19.60 1.47
CA ASN A 219 4.59 20.02 2.15
C ASN A 219 4.67 19.42 3.56
N PRO A 220 5.59 18.49 3.85
CA PRO A 220 5.70 17.85 5.15
C PRO A 220 5.90 18.81 6.31
N ALA A 221 6.62 19.92 6.08
CA ALA A 221 6.90 20.92 7.13
C ALA A 221 5.65 21.73 7.52
N GLU A 222 4.64 21.79 6.67
CA GLU A 222 3.42 22.56 6.93
C GLU A 222 2.30 21.72 7.56
N ARG A 223 2.37 20.38 7.53
CA ARG A 223 1.33 19.51 8.12
C ARG A 223 1.00 19.89 9.57
N PRO A 224 1.97 20.11 10.49
CA PRO A 224 1.64 20.55 11.85
C PRO A 224 1.01 21.95 11.91
N LEU A 225 1.34 22.85 10.99
CA LEU A 225 0.74 24.20 10.92
C LEU A 225 -0.71 24.14 10.42
N VAL A 226 -0.97 23.37 9.37
CA VAL A 226 -2.33 23.11 8.84
C VAL A 226 -3.18 22.42 9.91
N ALA A 227 -2.64 21.43 10.59
CA ALA A 227 -3.31 20.76 11.71
C ALA A 227 -3.65 21.75 12.84
N ALA A 228 -2.75 22.71 13.14
CA ALA A 228 -2.99 23.73 14.13
C ALA A 228 -4.13 24.67 13.74
N VAL A 229 -4.21 25.09 12.46
CA VAL A 229 -5.33 25.91 11.98
C VAL A 229 -6.66 25.19 12.23
N TYR A 230 -6.78 23.93 11.85
CA TYR A 230 -8.01 23.16 12.04
C TYR A 230 -8.33 22.89 13.51
N ALA A 231 -7.32 22.56 14.33
CA ALA A 231 -7.49 22.38 15.76
C ALA A 231 -7.98 23.69 16.44
N ASN A 232 -7.41 24.84 16.07
CA ASN A 232 -7.82 26.14 16.58
C ASN A 232 -9.26 26.50 16.16
N ARG A 233 -9.63 26.24 14.89
CA ARG A 233 -11.01 26.46 14.40
C ARG A 233 -12.01 25.56 15.13
N LEU A 234 -11.71 24.28 15.31
CA LEU A 234 -12.55 23.35 16.09
C LEU A 234 -12.76 23.82 17.53
N LYS A 235 -11.70 24.30 18.18
CA LYS A 235 -11.73 24.80 19.56
C LYS A 235 -12.69 25.98 19.75
N ILE A 236 -12.83 26.85 18.75
CA ILE A 236 -13.69 28.04 18.82
C ILE A 236 -15.03 27.85 18.07
N GLY A 237 -15.34 26.63 17.58
CA GLY A 237 -16.58 26.37 16.84
C GLY A 237 -16.62 27.01 15.44
N MET A 238 -15.47 27.41 14.88
CA MET A 238 -15.38 27.98 13.54
C MET A 238 -15.47 26.88 12.48
N GLY A 239 -16.22 27.12 11.39
CA GLY A 239 -16.27 26.18 10.27
C GLY A 239 -14.89 25.90 9.68
N LEU A 240 -14.60 24.64 9.31
CA LEU A 240 -13.31 24.27 8.77
C LEU A 240 -13.09 24.87 7.37
N GLN A 241 -14.16 25.03 6.57
CA GLN A 241 -14.13 25.64 5.23
C GLN A 241 -13.01 25.05 4.36
N CYS A 242 -13.00 23.73 4.29
CA CYS A 242 -11.99 22.93 3.64
C CYS A 242 -12.51 22.45 2.27
N ASP A 243 -11.95 22.95 1.17
CA ASP A 243 -12.33 22.59 -0.19
C ASP A 243 -12.32 21.07 -0.45
N PRO A 244 -11.30 20.30 -0.03
CA PRO A 244 -11.29 18.85 -0.17
C PRO A 244 -12.52 18.13 0.40
N THR A 245 -13.15 18.66 1.45
CA THR A 245 -14.36 18.05 2.02
C THR A 245 -15.57 18.21 1.11
N VAL A 246 -15.65 19.33 0.39
CA VAL A 246 -16.70 19.59 -0.61
C VAL A 246 -16.48 18.73 -1.85
N ILE A 247 -15.23 18.66 -2.31
CA ILE A 247 -14.84 17.79 -3.45
C ILE A 247 -15.23 16.34 -3.15
N TYR A 248 -14.87 15.83 -1.97
CA TYR A 248 -15.23 14.48 -1.54
C TYR A 248 -16.75 14.26 -1.52
N ALA A 249 -17.52 15.24 -1.01
CA ALA A 249 -18.98 15.18 -0.99
C ALA A 249 -19.57 15.11 -2.42
N LEU A 250 -19.04 15.90 -3.34
CA LEU A 250 -19.45 15.91 -4.75
C LEU A 250 -19.05 14.62 -5.48
N GLU A 251 -17.85 14.08 -5.23
CA GLU A 251 -17.40 12.80 -5.78
C GLU A 251 -18.29 11.63 -5.33
N ARG A 252 -18.68 11.61 -4.04
CA ARG A 252 -19.64 10.62 -3.52
C ARG A 252 -21.01 10.72 -4.20
N ALA A 253 -21.45 11.94 -4.50
CA ALA A 253 -22.71 12.19 -5.20
C ALA A 253 -22.64 12.03 -6.73
N GLY A 254 -21.45 11.75 -7.29
CA GLY A 254 -21.24 11.65 -8.74
C GLY A 254 -21.39 13.01 -9.46
N ARG A 255 -21.21 14.13 -8.77
CA ARG A 255 -21.41 15.49 -9.26
C ARG A 255 -20.14 16.28 -9.49
N TYR A 256 -18.98 15.80 -9.06
CA TYR A 256 -17.70 16.49 -9.25
C TYR A 256 -17.26 16.43 -10.71
N THR A 257 -17.02 17.61 -11.30
CA THR A 257 -16.65 17.76 -12.72
C THR A 257 -15.16 18.06 -12.95
N GLY A 258 -14.34 17.97 -11.90
CA GLY A 258 -12.90 18.25 -11.98
C GLY A 258 -12.51 19.67 -11.55
N ASN A 259 -13.48 20.57 -11.35
CA ASN A 259 -13.25 21.91 -10.84
C ASN A 259 -14.28 22.26 -9.77
N LEU A 260 -13.85 22.90 -8.68
CA LEU A 260 -14.71 23.36 -7.61
C LEU A 260 -15.20 24.78 -7.93
N THR A 261 -16.52 24.97 -8.03
CA THR A 261 -17.15 26.24 -8.29
C THR A 261 -17.67 26.88 -7.00
N ARG A 262 -18.04 28.18 -7.07
CA ARG A 262 -18.67 28.85 -5.91
C ARG A 262 -20.02 28.24 -5.53
N ASP A 263 -20.77 27.76 -6.52
CA ASP A 263 -22.07 27.12 -6.27
C ASP A 263 -21.89 25.77 -5.57
N ASP A 264 -20.79 25.04 -5.84
CA ASP A 264 -20.48 23.79 -5.18
C ASP A 264 -20.25 23.96 -3.65
N LEU A 265 -19.75 25.13 -3.22
CA LEU A 265 -19.59 25.43 -1.78
C LEU A 265 -20.93 25.47 -1.03
N HIS A 266 -22.04 25.55 -1.73
CA HIS A 266 -23.41 25.49 -1.17
C HIS A 266 -24.02 24.09 -1.24
N PHE A 267 -23.28 23.08 -1.76
CA PHE A 267 -23.77 21.72 -1.87
C PHE A 267 -24.16 21.16 -0.50
N ASP A 268 -25.40 20.68 -0.37
CA ASP A 268 -25.93 20.16 0.89
C ASP A 268 -25.44 18.73 1.12
N SER A 269 -24.44 18.60 1.99
CA SER A 269 -23.86 17.32 2.40
C SER A 269 -23.27 17.48 3.81
N PRO A 270 -23.39 16.47 4.68
CA PRO A 270 -22.76 16.51 6.00
C PRO A 270 -21.22 16.56 5.94
N TYR A 271 -20.62 16.26 4.77
CA TYR A 271 -19.21 16.44 4.53
C TYR A 271 -18.83 17.87 4.16
N ASN A 272 -19.77 18.76 3.83
CA ASN A 272 -19.47 20.15 3.45
C ASN A 272 -19.18 21.00 4.68
N THR A 273 -17.89 21.22 4.96
CA THR A 273 -17.42 22.02 6.11
C THR A 273 -17.54 23.53 5.94
N TYR A 274 -18.08 24.03 4.82
CA TYR A 274 -18.55 25.41 4.67
C TYR A 274 -19.96 25.59 5.26
N ARG A 275 -20.78 24.53 5.24
CA ARG A 275 -22.16 24.55 5.75
C ARG A 275 -22.29 24.05 7.17
N TYR A 276 -21.51 23.04 7.52
CA TYR A 276 -21.58 22.34 8.80
C TYR A 276 -20.28 22.54 9.57
N ALA A 277 -20.37 23.17 10.74
CA ALA A 277 -19.21 23.37 11.60
C ALA A 277 -18.78 22.04 12.26
N GLY A 278 -17.49 21.93 12.59
CA GLY A 278 -16.91 20.72 13.15
C GLY A 278 -16.32 19.79 12.10
N LEU A 279 -15.92 18.59 12.53
CA LEU A 279 -15.42 17.55 11.64
C LEU A 279 -16.58 16.94 10.83
N PRO A 280 -16.35 16.55 9.57
CA PRO A 280 -17.33 15.76 8.81
C PRO A 280 -17.53 14.38 9.46
N PRO A 281 -18.56 13.61 9.03
CA PRO A 281 -18.94 12.33 9.65
C PRO A 281 -17.88 11.24 9.63
N GLY A 282 -16.86 11.37 8.78
CA GLY A 282 -15.77 10.41 8.64
C GLY A 282 -14.67 10.93 7.73
N PRO A 283 -13.61 10.12 7.53
CA PRO A 283 -12.48 10.48 6.68
C PRO A 283 -12.88 10.76 5.23
N ILE A 284 -12.08 11.58 4.55
CA ILE A 284 -12.27 11.96 3.13
C ILE A 284 -11.18 11.40 2.22
N ALA A 285 -10.21 10.72 2.79
CA ALA A 285 -9.10 10.05 2.10
C ALA A 285 -8.32 9.20 3.11
N SER A 286 -7.42 8.35 2.62
CA SER A 286 -6.50 7.56 3.44
C SER A 286 -5.24 8.37 3.77
N PRO A 287 -5.05 8.80 5.03
CA PRO A 287 -3.89 9.57 5.42
C PRO A 287 -2.65 8.71 5.58
N GLY A 288 -1.48 9.30 5.31
CA GLY A 288 -0.19 8.75 5.69
C GLY A 288 0.12 8.94 7.18
N ARG A 289 1.21 8.29 7.62
CA ARG A 289 1.68 8.38 9.03
C ARG A 289 1.92 9.83 9.47
N ALA A 290 2.56 10.64 8.63
CA ALA A 290 2.90 12.01 8.96
C ALA A 290 1.66 12.89 9.22
N SER A 291 0.55 12.64 8.51
CA SER A 291 -0.70 13.36 8.74
C SER A 291 -1.43 12.89 9.99
N LEU A 292 -1.37 11.59 10.33
CA LEU A 292 -1.86 11.06 11.62
C LEU A 292 -1.10 11.70 12.80
N GLU A 293 0.22 11.77 12.71
CA GLU A 293 1.07 12.39 13.72
C GLU A 293 0.83 13.89 13.83
N ALA A 294 0.70 14.62 12.71
CA ALA A 294 0.44 16.05 12.69
C ALA A 294 -0.93 16.40 13.28
N ALA A 295 -1.96 15.61 13.01
CA ALA A 295 -3.30 15.80 13.59
C ALA A 295 -3.28 15.75 15.12
N MET A 296 -2.42 14.90 15.70
CA MET A 296 -2.29 14.76 17.16
C MET A 296 -1.17 15.63 17.74
N ASN A 297 -0.27 16.16 16.92
CA ASN A 297 0.80 17.05 17.35
C ASN A 297 0.80 18.34 16.52
N PRO A 298 -0.30 19.13 16.55
CA PRO A 298 -0.37 20.40 15.84
C PRO A 298 0.67 21.37 16.42
N ALA A 299 1.20 22.23 15.57
CA ALA A 299 2.13 23.28 16.00
C ALA A 299 1.47 24.20 17.03
N ASN A 300 2.25 24.65 18.02
CA ASN A 300 1.76 25.58 19.04
C ASN A 300 1.73 27.02 18.51
N VAL A 301 0.75 27.32 17.66
CA VAL A 301 0.53 28.61 17.02
C VAL A 301 -0.94 29.02 17.09
N SER A 302 -1.22 30.31 16.93
CA SER A 302 -2.59 30.88 16.98
C SER A 302 -3.22 31.05 15.60
N TYR A 303 -2.70 30.39 14.57
CA TYR A 303 -3.23 30.56 13.22
C TYR A 303 -4.65 30.02 13.07
N LEU A 304 -5.48 30.79 12.35
CA LEU A 304 -6.86 30.46 12.01
C LEU A 304 -7.08 30.38 10.49
N TYR A 305 -6.12 30.89 9.70
CA TYR A 305 -6.22 31.00 8.24
C TYR A 305 -4.90 30.61 7.59
N PHE A 306 -5.01 30.13 6.35
CA PHE A 306 -3.87 29.99 5.45
C PHE A 306 -4.34 30.22 4.00
N VAL A 307 -3.41 30.57 3.12
CA VAL A 307 -3.65 30.73 1.68
C VAL A 307 -2.41 30.26 0.94
N SER A 308 -2.60 29.61 -0.20
CA SER A 308 -1.50 29.15 -1.06
C SER A 308 -0.70 30.34 -1.60
N LYS A 309 0.65 30.22 -1.57
CA LYS A 309 1.56 31.15 -2.25
C LYS A 309 1.81 30.80 -3.71
N ASN A 310 1.19 29.73 -4.21
CA ASN A 310 1.35 29.20 -5.58
C ASN A 310 2.76 28.64 -5.90
N ASP A 311 3.56 28.37 -4.89
CA ASP A 311 4.88 27.74 -4.97
C ASP A 311 4.95 26.39 -4.24
N GLY A 312 3.79 25.85 -3.84
CA GLY A 312 3.64 24.64 -3.03
C GLY A 312 3.68 24.90 -1.53
N SER A 313 3.80 26.17 -1.10
CA SER A 313 3.74 26.58 0.30
C SER A 313 2.54 27.47 0.60
N HIS A 314 2.28 27.74 1.90
CA HIS A 314 1.18 28.56 2.38
C HIS A 314 1.65 29.74 3.22
N ALA A 315 0.89 30.83 3.18
CA ALA A 315 0.98 31.94 4.13
C ALA A 315 -0.09 31.74 5.20
N PHE A 316 0.34 31.65 6.46
CA PHE A 316 -0.53 31.47 7.63
C PHE A 316 -0.85 32.82 8.28
N ALA A 317 -2.03 32.93 8.89
CA ALA A 317 -2.48 34.13 9.55
C ALA A 317 -3.33 33.81 10.77
N SER A 318 -3.23 34.64 11.82
CA SER A 318 -4.04 34.55 13.04
C SER A 318 -5.32 35.38 12.97
N THR A 319 -5.35 36.41 12.11
CA THR A 319 -6.52 37.32 11.96
C THR A 319 -7.02 37.32 10.52
N LEU A 320 -8.29 37.67 10.35
CA LEU A 320 -8.91 37.82 9.03
C LEU A 320 -8.25 38.95 8.21
N ASP A 321 -7.85 40.04 8.85
CA ASP A 321 -7.20 41.17 8.16
C ASP A 321 -5.82 40.76 7.62
N GLU A 322 -5.06 39.99 8.36
CA GLU A 322 -3.79 39.44 7.90
C GLU A 322 -4.01 38.44 6.75
N HIS A 323 -5.01 37.56 6.87
CA HIS A 323 -5.39 36.64 5.80
C HIS A 323 -5.79 37.38 4.53
N ASN A 324 -6.61 38.42 4.65
CA ASN A 324 -7.03 39.21 3.48
C ASN A 324 -5.84 39.89 2.77
N ARG A 325 -4.85 40.38 3.53
CA ARG A 325 -3.59 40.89 2.96
C ARG A 325 -2.83 39.78 2.19
N ASN A 326 -2.73 38.60 2.78
CA ASN A 326 -2.08 37.45 2.13
C ASN A 326 -2.85 37.04 0.85
N VAL A 327 -4.17 37.03 0.88
CA VAL A 327 -5.02 36.75 -0.33
C VAL A 327 -4.76 37.79 -1.43
N GLN A 328 -4.69 39.08 -1.09
CA GLN A 328 -4.38 40.14 -2.05
C GLN A 328 -3.01 39.94 -2.70
N GLU A 329 -2.00 39.60 -1.90
CA GLU A 329 -0.62 39.40 -2.40
C GLU A 329 -0.50 38.12 -3.23
N TYR A 330 -0.90 36.97 -2.68
CA TYR A 330 -0.60 35.66 -3.24
C TYR A 330 -1.66 35.15 -4.25
N GLN A 331 -2.88 35.72 -4.23
CA GLN A 331 -3.92 35.30 -5.16
C GLN A 331 -4.26 36.39 -6.16
N VAL A 332 -4.70 37.57 -5.70
CA VAL A 332 -5.21 38.62 -6.59
C VAL A 332 -4.08 39.21 -7.45
N LYS A 333 -2.98 39.63 -6.84
CA LYS A 333 -1.83 40.25 -7.52
C LYS A 333 -1.13 39.21 -8.42
N TYR A 334 -0.83 38.03 -7.87
CA TYR A 334 -0.19 36.94 -8.62
C TYR A 334 -0.94 36.58 -9.91
N PHE A 335 -2.25 36.32 -9.84
CA PHE A 335 -3.01 35.95 -11.04
C PHE A 335 -3.27 37.14 -12.00
N ARG A 336 -3.25 38.39 -11.51
CA ARG A 336 -3.26 39.57 -12.37
C ARG A 336 -1.96 39.62 -13.17
N GLU A 337 -0.82 39.53 -12.54
CA GLU A 337 0.50 39.58 -13.20
C GLU A 337 0.69 38.44 -14.20
N LYS A 338 0.28 37.22 -13.83
CA LYS A 338 0.33 36.04 -14.72
C LYS A 338 -0.54 36.24 -15.98
N ARG A 339 -1.73 36.82 -15.85
CA ARG A 339 -2.57 37.15 -17.01
C ARG A 339 -1.94 38.18 -17.92
N LEU A 340 -1.33 39.23 -17.35
CA LEU A 340 -0.66 40.27 -18.13
C LEU A 340 0.63 39.72 -18.81
N ALA A 341 1.34 38.79 -18.20
CA ALA A 341 2.50 38.14 -18.81
C ALA A 341 2.12 37.15 -19.93
N GLY A 342 0.98 36.47 -19.81
CA GLY A 342 0.46 35.57 -20.86
C GLY A 342 -0.22 36.27 -22.06
N GLN A 343 -0.40 37.58 -22.01
CA GLN A 343 -0.90 38.42 -23.08
C GLN A 343 0.22 39.11 -23.90
N ARG A 344 1.47 38.90 -23.55
CA ARG A 344 2.68 39.31 -24.27
C ARG A 344 3.30 38.11 -24.99
#